data_d2f46fde5bd88065e141c2ce16ee110a
#
_entry.id   d2f46fde5bd88065e141c2ce16ee110a
#
_cell.length_a   1.000
_cell.length_b   1.000
_cell.length_c   1.000
_cell.angle_alpha   90.00
_cell.angle_beta   90.00
_cell.angle_gamma   90.00
#
_symmetry.space_group_name_H-M   'P 1'
#
loop_
_entity.id
_entity.type
_entity.pdbx_description
1 polymer ?
#
loop_
_entity_poly.entity_id
_entity_poly.type
_entity_poly.pdbx_seq_one_letter_code
_entity_poly.pdbx_strand_id
1 'polypeptide(L)'
;MNAIWTSIFAGALLATGVMAQPRRYDIIDLGLLGANPGQPLVITNNGLIAGGVTVSDGAEHATFWYRNFKADFGTPGLGGVNNFAFAVNDRGQAVGEAETSTADPNKEDFCGFKAMGFPKTGNTCVPFLWQNGVMTALPTLGGVNGVANGVNSRGDAVGTAETAASDTKCPLPQLLEFKPVLWTNGQPQELPTVGGDLEGIANAINDKGQAVGSSGGCTMFNTINLYNLAPVHAVLWENSSATDLKSLGGAFGNFAESINNQGHVVGYSDLTGDTTFDGFFWTRETGMQDLKTLSGDAASLAIGINDSDEVVGVSLDAKFNPRAFYWKNGGIADLNTLTRENPAELYLITACSINARGEIIGIAVDAGGNSHGYLAAPRSSEDDGESTAPAERRMESPGKVRALIQHQLRFVHLAPAP
;
A
#
# COMPACT_ATOMS: atom_id res chain seq x y z
N MET A 1 -15.00 54.33 -57.53
CA MET A 1 -15.43 53.58 -56.31
C MET A 1 -14.43 52.46 -56.09
N ASN A 2 -13.42 52.71 -55.25
CA ASN A 2 -12.39 51.74 -54.94
C ASN A 2 -12.73 51.09 -53.60
N ALA A 3 -12.97 49.79 -53.59
CA ALA A 3 -13.17 49.01 -52.39
C ALA A 3 -11.79 48.51 -51.85
N ILE A 4 -11.44 48.94 -50.65
CA ILE A 4 -10.24 48.51 -49.91
C ILE A 4 -10.66 47.28 -49.12
N TRP A 5 -10.04 46.13 -49.40
CA TRP A 5 -10.13 44.90 -48.59
C TRP A 5 -9.06 44.94 -47.49
N THR A 6 -9.49 45.04 -46.23
CA THR A 6 -8.62 44.92 -45.06
C THR A 6 -8.60 43.45 -44.61
N SER A 7 -7.48 42.79 -44.82
CA SER A 7 -7.23 41.42 -44.34
C SER A 7 -6.87 41.49 -42.87
N ILE A 8 -7.71 40.91 -42.01
CA ILE A 8 -7.39 40.71 -40.58
C ILE A 8 -6.64 39.38 -40.46
N PHE A 9 -5.36 39.45 -40.17
CA PHE A 9 -4.56 38.27 -39.74
C PHE A 9 -4.88 37.98 -38.28
N ALA A 10 -5.65 36.92 -38.00
CA ALA A 10 -5.81 36.35 -36.66
C ALA A 10 -4.53 35.51 -36.37
N GLY A 11 -3.63 36.05 -35.60
CA GLY A 11 -2.48 35.31 -35.07
C GLY A 11 -2.96 34.35 -33.99
N ALA A 12 -2.94 33.06 -34.28
CA ALA A 12 -3.11 32.01 -33.25
C ALA A 12 -1.82 32.02 -32.40
N LEU A 13 -1.90 32.52 -31.17
CA LEU A 13 -0.91 32.24 -30.13
C LEU A 13 -0.98 30.76 -29.81
N LEU A 14 -0.09 29.95 -30.32
CA LEU A 14 0.24 28.64 -29.81
C LEU A 14 0.89 28.85 -28.43
N ALA A 15 0.10 28.72 -27.38
CA ALA A 15 0.64 28.57 -26.03
C ALA A 15 1.43 27.25 -26.02
N THR A 16 2.73 27.30 -26.20
CA THR A 16 3.62 26.21 -25.88
C THR A 16 3.57 26.08 -24.36
N GLY A 17 2.71 25.15 -23.89
CA GLY A 17 2.74 24.75 -22.49
C GLY A 17 4.17 24.31 -22.16
N VAL A 18 4.84 25.05 -21.30
CA VAL A 18 6.09 24.61 -20.69
C VAL A 18 5.69 23.36 -19.89
N MET A 19 5.99 22.19 -20.45
CA MET A 19 5.86 20.92 -19.71
C MET A 19 6.76 21.08 -18.49
N ALA A 20 6.17 21.13 -17.31
CA ALA A 20 6.94 21.16 -16.07
C ALA A 20 7.92 19.96 -16.10
N GLN A 21 9.20 20.24 -15.91
CA GLN A 21 10.22 19.18 -15.83
C GLN A 21 9.78 18.17 -14.76
N PRO A 22 9.88 16.86 -15.02
CA PRO A 22 9.53 15.86 -14.04
C PRO A 22 10.38 16.06 -12.80
N ARG A 23 9.74 16.00 -11.62
CA ARG A 23 10.40 16.15 -10.32
C ARG A 23 11.54 15.13 -10.21
N ARG A 24 12.70 15.55 -9.69
CA ARG A 24 13.87 14.71 -9.46
C ARG A 24 14.00 14.40 -7.97
N TYR A 25 14.61 13.25 -7.65
CA TYR A 25 14.70 12.73 -6.30
C TYR A 25 16.13 12.37 -5.91
N ASP A 26 16.53 12.73 -4.70
CA ASP A 26 17.72 12.19 -4.05
C ASP A 26 17.32 10.99 -3.21
N ILE A 27 18.05 9.90 -3.32
CA ILE A 27 17.74 8.65 -2.62
C ILE A 27 18.56 8.57 -1.32
N ILE A 28 17.85 8.42 -0.22
CA ILE A 28 18.41 8.23 1.12
C ILE A 28 18.15 6.78 1.51
N ASP A 29 19.22 6.04 1.82
CA ASP A 29 19.15 4.67 2.29
C ASP A 29 18.71 4.66 3.77
N LEU A 30 17.59 3.98 4.07
CA LEU A 30 17.07 3.78 5.43
C LEU A 30 17.67 2.54 6.11
N GLY A 31 18.55 1.83 5.40
CA GLY A 31 19.26 0.66 5.86
C GLY A 31 18.60 -0.67 5.54
N LEU A 32 19.28 -1.74 5.90
CA LEU A 32 18.81 -3.11 5.69
C LEU A 32 17.54 -3.39 6.50
N LEU A 33 16.62 -4.10 5.87
CA LEU A 33 15.33 -4.48 6.44
C LEU A 33 15.33 -5.86 7.12
N GLY A 34 16.47 -6.57 7.09
CA GLY A 34 16.63 -7.88 7.69
C GLY A 34 16.49 -9.05 6.69
N ALA A 35 16.47 -10.28 7.20
CA ALA A 35 16.44 -11.50 6.40
C ALA A 35 15.08 -11.80 5.78
N ASN A 36 14.01 -11.48 6.50
CA ASN A 36 12.64 -11.41 5.99
C ASN A 36 12.33 -9.95 5.75
N PRO A 37 11.51 -9.63 4.75
CA PRO A 37 11.38 -8.26 4.32
C PRO A 37 10.55 -7.43 5.30
N GLY A 38 11.20 -6.91 6.31
CA GLY A 38 10.73 -5.72 6.96
C GLY A 38 10.56 -4.63 5.90
N GLN A 39 9.67 -3.68 6.11
CA GLN A 39 9.43 -2.64 5.12
C GLN A 39 8.96 -1.32 5.75
N PRO A 40 9.43 -0.17 5.25
CA PRO A 40 8.78 1.09 5.51
C PRO A 40 7.47 1.14 4.72
N LEU A 41 6.33 1.34 5.39
CA LEU A 41 5.02 1.31 4.73
C LEU A 41 4.39 2.69 4.56
N VAL A 42 4.50 3.55 5.57
CA VAL A 42 3.84 4.85 5.57
C VAL A 42 4.80 5.95 5.99
N ILE A 43 4.76 7.07 5.29
CA ILE A 43 5.44 8.32 5.66
C ILE A 43 4.42 9.41 5.96
N THR A 44 4.57 10.07 7.09
CA THR A 44 3.73 11.22 7.50
C THR A 44 4.21 12.52 6.85
N ASN A 45 3.39 13.58 6.95
CA ASN A 45 3.76 14.91 6.44
C ASN A 45 4.93 15.55 7.22
N ASN A 46 5.18 15.15 8.45
CA ASN A 46 6.35 15.60 9.22
C ASN A 46 7.60 14.73 9.00
N GLY A 47 7.52 13.66 8.18
CA GLY A 47 8.64 12.81 7.80
C GLY A 47 8.90 11.64 8.74
N LEU A 48 7.97 11.33 9.66
CA LEU A 48 8.02 10.10 10.43
C LEU A 48 7.59 8.93 9.54
N ILE A 49 8.36 7.86 9.55
CA ILE A 49 8.11 6.64 8.79
C ILE A 49 7.82 5.51 9.77
N ALA A 50 6.83 4.68 9.48
CA ALA A 50 6.53 3.46 10.23
C ALA A 50 6.54 2.23 9.32
N GLY A 51 6.81 1.07 9.92
CA GLY A 51 6.85 -0.23 9.24
C GLY A 51 7.35 -1.31 10.17
N GLY A 52 7.99 -2.34 9.62
CA GLY A 52 8.60 -3.42 10.36
C GLY A 52 10.03 -3.71 9.95
N VAL A 53 10.75 -4.41 10.81
CA VAL A 53 12.12 -4.87 10.58
C VAL A 53 12.33 -6.20 11.25
N THR A 54 12.92 -7.15 10.54
CA THR A 54 13.38 -8.40 11.16
C THR A 54 14.58 -8.13 12.06
N VAL A 55 14.45 -8.44 13.33
CA VAL A 55 15.51 -8.28 14.32
C VAL A 55 16.43 -9.51 14.40
N SER A 56 17.46 -9.46 15.24
CA SER A 56 18.55 -10.45 15.26
C SER A 56 18.12 -11.88 15.66
N ASP A 57 17.01 -12.03 16.40
CA ASP A 57 16.46 -13.32 16.78
C ASP A 57 15.47 -13.89 15.73
N GLY A 58 15.31 -13.18 14.63
CA GLY A 58 14.44 -13.52 13.51
C GLY A 58 12.99 -13.05 13.66
N ALA A 59 12.62 -12.41 14.77
CA ALA A 59 11.28 -11.85 14.96
C ALA A 59 11.08 -10.58 14.13
N GLU A 60 9.82 -10.22 13.87
CA GLU A 60 9.45 -8.96 13.22
C GLU A 60 9.05 -7.94 14.27
N HIS A 61 9.66 -6.74 14.22
CA HIS A 61 9.36 -5.66 15.15
C HIS A 61 8.91 -4.39 14.44
N ALA A 62 7.82 -3.82 14.94
CA ALA A 62 7.34 -2.50 14.55
C ALA A 62 8.41 -1.44 14.80
N THR A 63 8.71 -0.66 13.77
CA THR A 63 9.88 0.23 13.76
C THR A 63 9.50 1.60 13.21
N PHE A 64 10.07 2.65 13.82
CA PHE A 64 10.05 4.00 13.28
C PHE A 64 11.39 4.39 12.66
N TRP A 65 11.32 5.20 11.59
CA TRP A 65 12.46 5.95 11.05
C TRP A 65 12.08 7.45 11.06
N TYR A 66 13.02 8.25 11.51
CA TYR A 66 12.88 9.70 11.44
C TYR A 66 14.26 10.31 11.18
N ARG A 67 14.47 10.89 10.00
CA ARG A 67 15.80 11.36 9.57
C ARG A 67 16.82 10.21 9.66
N ASN A 68 17.89 10.37 10.45
CA ASN A 68 18.95 9.37 10.65
C ASN A 68 18.69 8.47 11.88
N PHE A 69 17.50 8.52 12.46
CA PHE A 69 17.15 7.76 13.66
C PHE A 69 16.20 6.62 13.31
N LYS A 70 16.52 5.43 13.82
CA LYS A 70 15.70 4.22 13.72
C LYS A 70 15.40 3.72 15.13
N ALA A 71 14.15 3.46 15.44
CA ALA A 71 13.70 3.00 16.75
C ALA A 71 12.74 1.82 16.63
N ASP A 72 13.07 0.72 17.28
CA ASP A 72 12.14 -0.36 17.59
C ASP A 72 11.16 0.13 18.67
N PHE A 73 9.87 0.05 18.41
CA PHE A 73 8.80 0.32 19.37
C PHE A 73 7.90 -0.89 19.59
N GLY A 74 8.20 -2.00 18.92
CA GLY A 74 7.50 -3.26 19.08
C GLY A 74 7.80 -4.00 20.38
N THR A 75 8.82 -3.58 21.13
CA THR A 75 9.22 -4.17 22.42
C THR A 75 8.75 -3.30 23.58
N PRO A 76 8.03 -3.85 24.60
CA PRO A 76 7.73 -5.26 24.84
C PRO A 76 6.51 -5.82 24.09
N GLY A 77 5.87 -5.08 23.19
CA GLY A 77 4.70 -5.52 22.44
C GLY A 77 3.50 -5.88 23.33
N LEU A 78 2.67 -6.81 22.88
CA LEU A 78 1.50 -7.32 23.59
C LEU A 78 1.74 -8.71 24.22
N GLY A 79 3.00 -9.08 24.40
CA GLY A 79 3.42 -10.33 25.04
C GLY A 79 3.84 -11.45 24.09
N GLY A 80 3.51 -11.36 22.80
CA GLY A 80 4.16 -12.13 21.73
C GLY A 80 5.43 -11.45 21.24
N VAL A 81 6.14 -12.08 20.33
CA VAL A 81 7.41 -11.55 19.82
C VAL A 81 7.29 -10.82 18.50
N ASN A 82 6.30 -11.18 17.67
CA ASN A 82 6.12 -10.60 16.36
C ASN A 82 5.07 -9.48 16.39
N ASN A 83 5.38 -8.36 15.79
CA ASN A 83 4.47 -7.24 15.60
C ASN A 83 4.94 -6.38 14.42
N PHE A 84 3.97 -5.71 13.78
CA PHE A 84 4.21 -4.91 12.59
C PHE A 84 3.35 -3.64 12.61
N ALA A 85 3.91 -2.49 12.17
CA ALA A 85 3.17 -1.26 12.04
C ALA A 85 2.79 -1.02 10.58
N PHE A 86 1.48 -0.89 10.32
CA PHE A 86 0.96 -0.63 8.97
C PHE A 86 0.76 0.86 8.68
N ALA A 87 0.44 1.65 9.70
CA ALA A 87 0.24 3.09 9.51
C ALA A 87 0.69 3.91 10.72
N VAL A 88 0.99 5.18 10.45
CA VAL A 88 1.30 6.20 11.46
C VAL A 88 0.73 7.55 11.02
N ASN A 89 0.22 8.35 11.97
CA ASN A 89 -0.24 9.71 11.70
C ASN A 89 0.77 10.78 12.15
N ASP A 90 0.52 12.04 11.81
CA ASP A 90 1.38 13.18 12.15
C ASP A 90 1.51 13.46 13.67
N ARG A 91 0.66 12.83 14.51
CA ARG A 91 0.78 12.88 15.99
C ARG A 91 1.69 11.78 16.53
N GLY A 92 2.22 10.90 15.68
CA GLY A 92 3.03 9.76 16.08
C GLY A 92 2.21 8.60 16.67
N GLN A 93 0.90 8.54 16.41
CA GLN A 93 0.08 7.39 16.72
C GLN A 93 0.26 6.36 15.61
N ALA A 94 0.69 5.15 15.95
CA ALA A 94 0.86 4.05 15.00
C ALA A 94 -0.16 2.93 15.27
N VAL A 95 -0.57 2.27 14.20
CA VAL A 95 -1.45 1.10 14.26
C VAL A 95 -0.85 -0.06 13.48
N GLY A 96 -1.28 -1.26 13.82
CA GLY A 96 -0.77 -2.47 13.17
C GLY A 96 -1.32 -3.74 13.79
N GLU A 97 -0.51 -4.78 13.75
CA GLU A 97 -0.79 -6.09 14.32
C GLU A 97 0.30 -6.52 15.29
N ALA A 98 -0.07 -7.25 16.32
CA ALA A 98 0.87 -7.79 17.29
C ALA A 98 0.38 -9.13 17.84
N GLU A 99 1.29 -10.10 17.88
CA GLU A 99 1.03 -11.34 18.60
C GLU A 99 0.95 -11.07 20.11
N THR A 100 0.07 -11.82 20.77
CA THR A 100 -0.04 -11.84 22.23
C THR A 100 0.74 -13.02 22.83
N SER A 101 0.71 -13.16 24.15
CA SER A 101 1.20 -14.36 24.83
C SER A 101 0.20 -15.53 24.85
N THR A 102 -1.00 -15.33 24.33
CA THR A 102 -2.10 -16.33 24.37
C THR A 102 -2.08 -17.15 23.10
N ALA A 103 -2.05 -18.48 23.23
CA ALA A 103 -2.17 -19.36 22.08
C ALA A 103 -3.51 -19.17 21.37
N ASP A 104 -3.48 -19.15 20.05
CA ASP A 104 -4.71 -19.06 19.25
C ASP A 104 -5.53 -20.36 19.42
N PRO A 105 -6.76 -20.29 19.98
CA PRO A 105 -7.59 -21.46 20.21
C PRO A 105 -8.01 -22.16 18.93
N ASN A 106 -8.09 -21.41 17.82
CA ASN A 106 -8.49 -21.91 16.50
C ASN A 106 -7.28 -22.34 15.66
N LYS A 107 -6.06 -21.97 16.07
CA LYS A 107 -4.79 -22.20 15.34
C LYS A 107 -4.77 -21.53 13.96
N GLU A 108 -5.49 -20.45 13.82
CA GLU A 108 -5.45 -19.60 12.66
C GLU A 108 -4.07 -18.91 12.58
N ASP A 109 -3.60 -18.62 11.39
CA ASP A 109 -2.40 -17.79 11.19
C ASP A 109 -2.85 -16.45 10.60
N PHE A 110 -3.75 -15.76 11.32
CA PHE A 110 -4.48 -14.61 10.82
C PHE A 110 -3.54 -13.51 10.32
N CYS A 111 -2.51 -13.17 11.09
CA CYS A 111 -1.48 -12.20 10.69
C CYS A 111 -0.41 -12.80 9.75
N GLY A 112 -0.45 -14.09 9.47
CA GLY A 112 0.44 -14.75 8.53
C GLY A 112 1.90 -14.84 8.97
N PHE A 113 2.25 -14.55 10.22
CA PHE A 113 3.63 -14.63 10.71
C PHE A 113 4.24 -16.01 10.54
N LYS A 114 3.44 -17.08 10.77
CA LYS A 114 3.89 -18.44 10.57
C LYS A 114 4.13 -18.77 9.10
N ALA A 115 3.21 -18.37 8.23
CA ALA A 115 3.36 -18.56 6.78
C ALA A 115 4.57 -17.83 6.22
N MET A 116 4.94 -16.70 6.83
CA MET A 116 6.15 -15.92 6.50
C MET A 116 7.44 -16.50 7.09
N GLY A 117 7.34 -17.51 7.95
CA GLY A 117 8.50 -18.16 8.57
C GLY A 117 9.07 -17.44 9.79
N PHE A 118 8.31 -16.55 10.43
CA PHE A 118 8.72 -15.91 11.68
C PHE A 118 8.73 -16.90 12.85
N PRO A 119 9.60 -16.72 13.86
CA PRO A 119 9.68 -17.63 15.00
C PRO A 119 8.59 -17.39 16.03
N LYS A 120 8.35 -18.40 16.88
CA LYS A 120 7.48 -18.34 18.08
C LYS A 120 6.05 -17.89 17.79
N THR A 121 5.52 -18.31 16.67
CA THR A 121 4.16 -18.02 16.21
C THR A 121 3.13 -19.01 16.74
N GLY A 122 1.83 -18.77 16.39
CA GLY A 122 0.71 -19.61 16.79
C GLY A 122 -0.04 -19.06 18.00
N ASN A 123 0.21 -17.80 18.32
CA ASN A 123 -0.55 -17.03 19.30
C ASN A 123 -1.65 -16.23 18.60
N THR A 124 -2.61 -15.71 19.39
CA THR A 124 -3.57 -14.73 18.87
C THR A 124 -2.83 -13.49 18.41
N CYS A 125 -3.26 -12.94 17.29
CA CYS A 125 -2.73 -11.74 16.71
C CYS A 125 -3.81 -10.65 16.72
N VAL A 126 -3.55 -9.54 17.39
CA VAL A 126 -4.56 -8.52 17.63
C VAL A 126 -4.14 -7.16 17.05
N PRO A 127 -5.12 -6.33 16.63
CA PRO A 127 -4.85 -4.98 16.21
C PRO A 127 -4.35 -4.16 17.40
N PHE A 128 -3.42 -3.23 17.17
CA PHE A 128 -2.95 -2.33 18.21
C PHE A 128 -3.03 -0.87 17.81
N LEU A 129 -3.11 -0.01 18.83
CA LEU A 129 -2.79 1.40 18.78
C LEU A 129 -1.57 1.65 19.68
N TRP A 130 -0.49 2.18 19.09
CA TRP A 130 0.66 2.66 19.84
C TRP A 130 0.62 4.18 19.94
N GLN A 131 0.77 4.69 21.16
CA GLN A 131 0.80 6.12 21.44
C GLN A 131 1.62 6.40 22.70
N ASN A 132 2.49 7.43 22.66
CA ASN A 132 3.27 7.89 23.82
C ASN A 132 4.09 6.79 24.50
N GLY A 133 4.66 5.86 23.73
CA GLY A 133 5.48 4.76 24.25
C GLY A 133 4.70 3.55 24.73
N VAL A 134 3.37 3.53 24.55
CA VAL A 134 2.52 2.42 24.98
C VAL A 134 1.79 1.79 23.79
N MET A 135 1.94 0.48 23.62
CA MET A 135 1.15 -0.32 22.71
C MET A 135 -0.08 -0.86 23.45
N THR A 136 -1.26 -0.63 22.91
CA THR A 136 -2.54 -1.06 23.49
C THR A 136 -3.31 -1.86 22.46
N ALA A 137 -3.78 -3.05 22.81
CA ALA A 137 -4.64 -3.85 21.95
C ALA A 137 -5.96 -3.14 21.67
N LEU A 138 -6.39 -3.14 20.41
CA LEU A 138 -7.74 -2.73 20.03
C LEU A 138 -8.65 -3.95 20.08
N PRO A 139 -9.92 -3.81 20.52
CA PRO A 139 -10.85 -4.92 20.60
C PRO A 139 -11.27 -5.42 19.22
N THR A 140 -11.51 -6.72 19.11
CA THR A 140 -12.08 -7.38 17.92
C THR A 140 -13.61 -7.25 17.88
N LEU A 141 -14.25 -7.90 16.92
CA LEU A 141 -15.71 -7.96 16.79
C LEU A 141 -16.31 -9.22 17.46
N GLY A 142 -15.56 -9.84 18.38
CA GLY A 142 -16.00 -11.02 19.15
C GLY A 142 -15.18 -12.28 18.87
N GLY A 143 -14.34 -12.28 17.85
CA GLY A 143 -13.29 -13.29 17.62
C GLY A 143 -12.01 -12.95 18.37
N VAL A 144 -10.91 -13.59 17.99
CA VAL A 144 -9.64 -13.52 18.74
C VAL A 144 -8.52 -12.81 17.98
N ASN A 145 -8.69 -12.62 16.67
CA ASN A 145 -7.67 -12.03 15.80
C ASN A 145 -8.17 -10.75 15.09
N GLY A 146 -7.24 -9.94 14.64
CA GLY A 146 -7.51 -8.73 13.85
C GLY A 146 -6.25 -7.93 13.55
N VAL A 147 -6.38 -6.97 12.66
CA VAL A 147 -5.29 -6.09 12.18
C VAL A 147 -5.84 -4.68 12.02
N ALA A 148 -5.06 -3.67 12.39
CA ALA A 148 -5.35 -2.26 12.11
C ALA A 148 -4.41 -1.76 11.01
N ASN A 149 -4.97 -1.37 9.85
CA ASN A 149 -4.22 -1.04 8.63
C ASN A 149 -4.02 0.46 8.43
N GLY A 150 -4.94 1.29 8.89
CA GLY A 150 -4.91 2.73 8.67
C GLY A 150 -5.27 3.54 9.91
N VAL A 151 -4.73 4.75 10.04
CA VAL A 151 -5.04 5.70 11.10
C VAL A 151 -5.04 7.12 10.56
N ASN A 152 -6.11 7.90 10.88
CA ASN A 152 -6.20 9.30 10.47
C ASN A 152 -5.63 10.26 11.52
N SER A 153 -5.63 11.57 11.21
CA SER A 153 -5.12 12.61 12.11
C SER A 153 -5.89 12.74 13.42
N ARG A 154 -7.12 12.23 13.51
CA ARG A 154 -7.90 12.23 14.77
C ARG A 154 -7.56 11.05 15.67
N GLY A 155 -6.92 9.99 15.13
CA GLY A 155 -6.64 8.74 15.82
C GLY A 155 -7.75 7.70 15.64
N ASP A 156 -8.69 7.91 14.68
CA ASP A 156 -9.59 6.87 14.26
C ASP A 156 -8.77 5.86 13.43
N ALA A 157 -8.91 4.58 13.71
CA ALA A 157 -8.21 3.51 13.03
C ALA A 157 -9.18 2.64 12.23
N VAL A 158 -8.70 2.03 11.15
CA VAL A 158 -9.46 1.06 10.36
C VAL A 158 -8.65 -0.19 10.11
N GLY A 159 -9.34 -1.29 9.83
CA GLY A 159 -8.69 -2.56 9.56
C GLY A 159 -9.69 -3.69 9.39
N THR A 160 -9.32 -4.86 9.89
CA THR A 160 -10.19 -6.03 9.92
C THR A 160 -10.12 -6.72 11.28
N ALA A 161 -11.23 -7.31 11.70
CA ALA A 161 -11.28 -8.08 12.94
C ALA A 161 -12.25 -9.25 12.79
N GLU A 162 -11.90 -10.36 13.43
CA GLU A 162 -12.76 -11.52 13.49
C GLU A 162 -14.00 -11.26 14.31
N THR A 163 -15.09 -11.86 13.89
CA THR A 163 -16.34 -12.00 14.64
C THR A 163 -16.35 -13.32 15.43
N ALA A 164 -17.40 -13.56 16.21
CA ALA A 164 -17.60 -14.87 16.84
C ALA A 164 -18.24 -15.92 15.91
N ALA A 165 -18.65 -15.52 14.70
CA ALA A 165 -19.25 -16.41 13.72
C ALA A 165 -18.17 -17.16 12.92
N SER A 166 -18.50 -18.38 12.48
CA SER A 166 -17.63 -19.17 11.61
C SER A 166 -18.14 -19.12 10.18
N ASP A 167 -17.22 -18.97 9.22
CA ASP A 167 -17.53 -19.23 7.81
C ASP A 167 -16.94 -20.58 7.37
N THR A 168 -17.81 -21.55 7.12
CA THR A 168 -17.40 -22.88 6.66
C THR A 168 -16.86 -22.91 5.22
N LYS A 169 -16.96 -21.81 4.50
CA LYS A 169 -16.37 -21.64 3.16
C LYS A 169 -14.93 -21.17 3.21
N CYS A 170 -14.47 -20.70 4.38
CA CYS A 170 -13.09 -20.30 4.55
C CYS A 170 -12.14 -21.48 4.38
N PRO A 171 -11.09 -21.34 3.57
CA PRO A 171 -10.04 -22.35 3.50
C PRO A 171 -9.21 -22.32 4.80
N LEU A 172 -8.93 -23.49 5.34
CA LEU A 172 -8.08 -23.62 6.52
C LEU A 172 -6.71 -22.95 6.26
N PRO A 173 -6.11 -22.27 7.26
CA PRO A 173 -6.49 -22.32 8.68
C PRO A 173 -7.57 -21.33 9.12
N GLN A 174 -8.11 -20.45 8.27
CA GLN A 174 -9.14 -19.48 8.66
C GLN A 174 -10.46 -20.20 8.99
N LEU A 175 -11.06 -19.90 10.13
CA LEU A 175 -12.30 -20.49 10.63
C LEU A 175 -13.37 -19.44 10.90
N LEU A 176 -12.98 -18.29 11.46
CA LEU A 176 -13.94 -17.25 11.83
C LEU A 176 -14.14 -16.25 10.69
N GLU A 177 -15.35 -15.72 10.59
CA GLU A 177 -15.62 -14.56 9.73
C GLU A 177 -14.80 -13.36 10.20
N PHE A 178 -14.32 -12.55 9.25
CA PHE A 178 -13.65 -11.29 9.54
C PHE A 178 -14.29 -10.15 8.78
N LYS A 179 -14.51 -9.04 9.48
CA LYS A 179 -15.22 -7.87 8.95
C LYS A 179 -14.33 -6.64 8.91
N PRO A 180 -14.58 -5.74 7.95
CA PRO A 180 -13.95 -4.43 7.98
C PRO A 180 -14.43 -3.67 9.22
N VAL A 181 -13.53 -3.00 9.92
CA VAL A 181 -13.81 -2.35 11.20
C VAL A 181 -13.22 -0.95 11.26
N LEU A 182 -13.96 -0.05 11.90
CA LEU A 182 -13.54 1.29 12.30
C LEU A 182 -13.45 1.33 13.83
N TRP A 183 -12.29 1.70 14.36
CA TRP A 183 -12.12 2.01 15.79
C TRP A 183 -12.14 3.53 16.01
N THR A 184 -13.15 4.01 16.70
CA THR A 184 -13.23 5.40 17.13
C THR A 184 -13.08 5.46 18.66
N ASN A 185 -12.09 6.21 19.16
CA ASN A 185 -11.74 6.22 20.58
C ASN A 185 -11.48 4.80 21.14
N GLY A 186 -10.91 3.90 20.33
CA GLY A 186 -10.63 2.52 20.70
C GLY A 186 -11.84 1.59 20.75
N GLN A 187 -13.03 2.04 20.35
CA GLN A 187 -14.25 1.23 20.29
C GLN A 187 -14.49 0.74 18.86
N PRO A 188 -14.69 -0.57 18.63
CA PRO A 188 -14.88 -1.14 17.32
C PRO A 188 -16.30 -0.91 16.82
N GLN A 189 -16.41 -0.58 15.54
CA GLN A 189 -17.65 -0.55 14.80
C GLN A 189 -17.45 -1.33 13.51
N GLU A 190 -18.23 -2.37 13.30
CA GLU A 190 -18.27 -3.13 12.05
C GLU A 190 -18.72 -2.20 10.90
N LEU A 191 -18.00 -2.28 9.78
CA LEU A 191 -18.37 -1.61 8.54
C LEU A 191 -19.13 -2.58 7.62
N PRO A 192 -20.16 -2.12 6.90
CA PRO A 192 -20.96 -3.01 6.05
C PRO A 192 -20.16 -3.51 4.84
N THR A 193 -20.38 -4.75 4.43
CA THR A 193 -19.88 -5.31 3.18
C THR A 193 -20.83 -5.00 2.01
N VAL A 194 -20.41 -5.22 0.76
CA VAL A 194 -21.23 -5.01 -0.44
C VAL A 194 -21.64 -6.35 -1.07
N GLY A 195 -22.69 -6.35 -1.88
CA GLY A 195 -23.06 -7.50 -2.72
C GLY A 195 -23.49 -8.77 -1.99
N GLY A 196 -23.57 -8.77 -0.65
CA GLY A 196 -23.81 -9.97 0.17
C GLY A 196 -22.53 -10.71 0.55
N ASP A 197 -21.38 -10.07 0.41
CA ASP A 197 -20.07 -10.55 0.87
C ASP A 197 -20.08 -10.79 2.38
N LEU A 198 -19.35 -11.81 2.82
CA LEU A 198 -19.23 -12.14 4.24
C LEU A 198 -18.02 -11.48 4.88
N GLU A 199 -16.94 -11.30 4.14
CA GLU A 199 -15.68 -10.79 4.66
C GLU A 199 -15.32 -9.42 4.09
N GLY A 200 -14.40 -8.73 4.77
CA GLY A 200 -13.86 -7.47 4.29
C GLY A 200 -12.72 -6.92 5.12
N ILE A 201 -11.98 -6.02 4.50
CA ILE A 201 -10.83 -5.34 5.08
C ILE A 201 -10.93 -3.86 4.74
N ALA A 202 -10.74 -2.99 5.73
CA ALA A 202 -10.49 -1.58 5.50
C ALA A 202 -8.97 -1.32 5.53
N ASN A 203 -8.41 -0.73 4.45
CA ASN A 203 -6.97 -0.54 4.30
C ASN A 203 -6.52 0.86 4.71
N ALA A 204 -7.28 1.89 4.38
CA ALA A 204 -6.91 3.27 4.68
C ALA A 204 -8.13 4.11 5.10
N ILE A 205 -7.85 5.20 5.81
CA ILE A 205 -8.84 6.18 6.27
C ILE A 205 -8.27 7.60 6.14
N ASN A 206 -9.07 8.53 5.61
CA ASN A 206 -8.70 9.95 5.52
C ASN A 206 -9.20 10.76 6.73
N ASP A 207 -8.85 12.05 6.78
CA ASP A 207 -9.25 12.95 7.87
C ASP A 207 -10.73 13.34 7.85
N LYS A 208 -11.46 13.04 6.78
CA LYS A 208 -12.91 13.19 6.73
C LYS A 208 -13.65 11.98 7.33
N GLY A 209 -12.93 10.90 7.64
CA GLY A 209 -13.49 9.64 8.14
C GLY A 209 -14.02 8.73 7.04
N GLN A 210 -13.62 8.98 5.79
CA GLN A 210 -13.86 8.08 4.68
C GLN A 210 -12.80 6.99 4.72
N ALA A 211 -13.22 5.73 4.71
CA ALA A 211 -12.35 4.57 4.69
C ALA A 211 -12.46 3.84 3.35
N VAL A 212 -11.38 3.18 2.93
CA VAL A 212 -11.36 2.35 1.72
C VAL A 212 -10.74 1.00 1.99
N GLY A 213 -11.07 0.05 1.14
CA GLY A 213 -10.55 -1.30 1.23
C GLY A 213 -11.30 -2.25 0.32
N SER A 214 -11.57 -3.46 0.79
CA SER A 214 -12.18 -4.50 -0.03
C SER A 214 -13.20 -5.32 0.74
N SER A 215 -14.13 -5.90 -0.01
CA SER A 215 -15.17 -6.80 0.48
C SER A 215 -15.30 -7.98 -0.48
N GLY A 216 -15.49 -9.18 0.06
CA GLY A 216 -15.51 -10.41 -0.74
C GLY A 216 -15.82 -11.63 0.10
N GLY A 217 -15.33 -12.78 -0.31
CA GLY A 217 -15.34 -14.00 0.46
C GLY A 217 -13.98 -14.28 1.10
N CYS A 218 -13.92 -15.26 1.99
CA CYS A 218 -12.69 -15.69 2.69
C CYS A 218 -11.48 -15.93 1.81
N THR A 219 -11.69 -16.29 0.55
CA THR A 219 -10.63 -16.57 -0.41
C THR A 219 -9.82 -15.33 -0.80
N MET A 220 -10.31 -14.12 -0.46
CA MET A 220 -9.57 -12.90 -0.68
C MET A 220 -8.19 -12.88 0.02
N PHE A 221 -7.99 -13.68 1.08
CA PHE A 221 -6.70 -13.84 1.75
C PHE A 221 -5.90 -15.08 1.29
N ASN A 222 -6.47 -15.95 0.46
CA ASN A 222 -5.84 -17.23 0.15
C ASN A 222 -5.24 -17.26 -1.26
N THR A 223 -3.95 -16.97 -1.34
CA THR A 223 -3.16 -16.99 -2.59
C THR A 223 -2.84 -18.39 -3.11
N ILE A 224 -3.20 -19.46 -2.37
CA ILE A 224 -2.76 -20.83 -2.69
C ILE A 224 -3.71 -21.56 -3.64
N ASN A 225 -4.98 -21.15 -3.75
CA ASN A 225 -5.98 -21.82 -4.58
C ASN A 225 -6.63 -20.88 -5.61
N LEU A 226 -5.99 -20.71 -6.75
CA LEU A 226 -6.43 -19.88 -7.89
C LEU A 226 -7.75 -20.34 -8.54
N TYR A 227 -8.33 -21.46 -8.14
CA TYR A 227 -9.47 -22.07 -8.82
C TYR A 227 -10.85 -21.83 -8.17
N ASN A 228 -10.90 -21.20 -6.99
CA ASN A 228 -12.15 -20.94 -6.27
C ASN A 228 -12.25 -19.50 -5.79
N LEU A 229 -11.97 -18.55 -6.66
CA LEU A 229 -12.01 -17.14 -6.33
C LEU A 229 -13.47 -16.66 -6.27
N ALA A 230 -13.87 -16.14 -5.14
CA ALA A 230 -15.05 -15.30 -5.04
C ALA A 230 -14.70 -13.89 -5.60
N PRO A 231 -15.66 -13.20 -6.21
CA PRO A 231 -15.48 -11.79 -6.57
C PRO A 231 -15.06 -10.96 -5.36
N VAL A 232 -14.14 -10.01 -5.59
CA VAL A 232 -13.71 -9.02 -4.61
C VAL A 232 -14.05 -7.64 -5.12
N HIS A 233 -14.68 -6.84 -4.26
CA HIS A 233 -15.13 -5.49 -4.55
C HIS A 233 -14.21 -4.47 -3.88
N ALA A 234 -13.71 -3.49 -4.61
CA ALA A 234 -13.10 -2.29 -4.04
C ALA A 234 -14.21 -1.42 -3.43
N VAL A 235 -14.05 -1.03 -2.17
CA VAL A 235 -15.11 -0.38 -1.38
C VAL A 235 -14.66 0.95 -0.78
N LEU A 236 -15.55 1.93 -0.82
CA LEU A 236 -15.47 3.17 -0.04
C LEU A 236 -16.56 3.16 1.04
N TRP A 237 -16.17 3.31 2.30
CA TRP A 237 -17.07 3.51 3.43
C TRP A 237 -17.14 4.98 3.81
N GLU A 238 -18.34 5.49 3.87
CA GLU A 238 -18.64 6.86 4.27
C GLU A 238 -20.01 6.91 4.96
N ASN A 239 -20.09 7.59 6.11
CA ASN A 239 -21.36 7.75 6.86
C ASN A 239 -22.07 6.41 7.13
N SER A 240 -21.34 5.37 7.51
CA SER A 240 -21.81 3.99 7.76
C SER A 240 -22.41 3.29 6.53
N SER A 241 -22.15 3.78 5.33
CA SER A 241 -22.57 3.17 4.06
C SER A 241 -21.36 2.66 3.29
N ALA A 242 -21.51 1.53 2.59
CA ALA A 242 -20.52 0.98 1.68
C ALA A 242 -20.89 1.33 0.23
N THR A 243 -19.92 1.79 -0.53
CA THR A 243 -20.04 2.06 -1.97
C THR A 243 -19.06 1.17 -2.72
N ASP A 244 -19.58 0.35 -3.62
CA ASP A 244 -18.78 -0.43 -4.56
C ASP A 244 -18.18 0.50 -5.62
N LEU A 245 -16.85 0.58 -5.70
CA LEU A 245 -16.11 1.45 -6.62
C LEU A 245 -16.08 0.91 -8.06
N LYS A 246 -16.62 -0.30 -8.29
CA LYS A 246 -16.59 -1.03 -9.55
C LYS A 246 -15.19 -1.56 -9.88
N SER A 247 -14.93 -1.82 -11.19
CA SER A 247 -13.67 -2.42 -11.66
C SER A 247 -13.24 -1.83 -13.00
N LEU A 248 -12.04 -2.16 -13.43
CA LEU A 248 -11.53 -1.91 -14.79
C LEU A 248 -12.03 -2.95 -15.81
N GLY A 249 -13.03 -3.75 -15.42
CA GLY A 249 -13.71 -4.72 -16.28
C GLY A 249 -13.56 -6.17 -15.83
N GLY A 250 -12.68 -6.48 -14.88
CA GLY A 250 -12.57 -7.78 -14.25
C GLY A 250 -13.45 -7.92 -13.00
N ALA A 251 -13.60 -9.14 -12.51
CA ALA A 251 -14.52 -9.48 -11.43
C ALA A 251 -13.84 -9.95 -10.13
N PHE A 252 -12.63 -10.51 -10.21
CA PHE A 252 -12.07 -11.26 -9.08
C PHE A 252 -11.14 -10.45 -8.19
N GLY A 253 -10.35 -9.53 -8.71
CA GLY A 253 -9.35 -8.81 -7.95
C GLY A 253 -9.54 -7.29 -8.00
N ASN A 254 -10.40 -6.72 -7.14
CA ASN A 254 -10.62 -5.29 -7.08
C ASN A 254 -10.36 -4.78 -5.67
N PHE A 255 -9.24 -4.07 -5.45
CA PHE A 255 -8.76 -3.67 -4.14
C PHE A 255 -8.47 -2.17 -4.08
N ALA A 256 -9.07 -1.49 -3.09
CA ALA A 256 -8.74 -0.09 -2.80
C ALA A 256 -7.67 -0.05 -1.70
N GLU A 257 -6.54 0.59 -1.97
CA GLU A 257 -5.36 0.59 -1.10
C GLU A 257 -5.20 1.88 -0.30
N SER A 258 -5.46 3.03 -0.92
CA SER A 258 -5.24 4.32 -0.29
C SER A 258 -6.27 5.36 -0.71
N ILE A 259 -6.49 6.34 0.16
CA ILE A 259 -7.42 7.46 -0.04
C ILE A 259 -6.81 8.75 0.46
N ASN A 260 -6.94 9.85 -0.32
CA ASN A 260 -6.51 11.17 0.11
C ASN A 260 -7.65 11.98 0.78
N ASN A 261 -7.32 13.17 1.27
CA ASN A 261 -8.31 14.05 1.90
C ASN A 261 -9.31 14.70 0.93
N GLN A 262 -9.13 14.54 -0.39
CA GLN A 262 -10.13 14.93 -1.38
C GLN A 262 -11.20 13.85 -1.54
N GLY A 263 -10.91 12.62 -1.13
CA GLY A 263 -11.75 11.43 -1.29
C GLY A 263 -11.43 10.69 -2.59
N HIS A 264 -10.27 10.98 -3.19
CA HIS A 264 -9.76 10.23 -4.33
C HIS A 264 -9.09 8.95 -3.85
N VAL A 265 -9.33 7.85 -4.55
CA VAL A 265 -8.92 6.51 -4.15
C VAL A 265 -7.99 5.91 -5.19
N VAL A 266 -7.00 5.19 -4.73
CA VAL A 266 -6.11 4.37 -5.57
C VAL A 266 -6.08 2.93 -5.09
N GLY A 267 -5.70 2.04 -5.98
CA GLY A 267 -5.59 0.63 -5.73
C GLY A 267 -5.29 -0.10 -7.03
N TYR A 268 -5.73 -1.33 -7.14
CA TYR A 268 -5.61 -2.10 -8.39
C TYR A 268 -6.88 -2.90 -8.67
N SER A 269 -7.10 -3.20 -9.93
CA SER A 269 -8.30 -3.86 -10.40
C SER A 269 -7.98 -4.74 -11.59
N ASP A 270 -8.57 -5.94 -11.60
CA ASP A 270 -8.48 -6.84 -12.73
C ASP A 270 -9.06 -6.20 -13.99
N LEU A 271 -8.39 -6.42 -15.11
CA LEU A 271 -8.86 -6.03 -16.43
C LEU A 271 -9.86 -7.05 -16.98
N THR A 272 -10.56 -6.67 -18.04
CA THR A 272 -11.53 -7.56 -18.71
C THR A 272 -10.89 -8.90 -19.07
N GLY A 273 -11.49 -9.99 -18.57
CA GLY A 273 -11.01 -11.36 -18.77
C GLY A 273 -10.16 -11.89 -17.62
N ASP A 274 -9.92 -11.10 -16.55
CA ASP A 274 -9.29 -11.52 -15.29
C ASP A 274 -7.93 -12.22 -15.47
N THR A 275 -7.15 -11.79 -16.46
CA THR A 275 -5.83 -12.35 -16.75
C THR A 275 -4.67 -11.45 -16.31
N THR A 276 -4.95 -10.20 -16.05
CA THR A 276 -3.99 -9.19 -15.56
C THR A 276 -4.74 -8.06 -14.86
N PHE A 277 -4.03 -7.22 -14.16
CA PHE A 277 -4.58 -6.10 -13.39
C PHE A 277 -3.73 -4.85 -13.59
N ASP A 278 -4.36 -3.70 -13.46
CA ASP A 278 -3.69 -2.40 -13.47
C ASP A 278 -4.06 -1.57 -12.24
N GLY A 279 -3.15 -0.68 -11.86
CA GLY A 279 -3.43 0.35 -10.88
C GLY A 279 -4.54 1.27 -11.36
N PHE A 280 -5.38 1.71 -10.44
CA PHE A 280 -6.44 2.65 -10.76
C PHE A 280 -6.35 3.93 -9.93
N PHE A 281 -6.93 4.99 -10.49
CA PHE A 281 -7.29 6.22 -9.80
C PHE A 281 -8.79 6.41 -9.91
N TRP A 282 -9.47 6.58 -8.76
CA TRP A 282 -10.92 6.74 -8.72
C TRP A 282 -11.30 8.07 -8.10
N THR A 283 -12.28 8.74 -8.72
CA THR A 283 -12.98 9.88 -8.13
C THR A 283 -14.49 9.66 -8.25
N ARG A 284 -15.27 10.37 -7.42
CA ARG A 284 -16.73 10.28 -7.47
C ARG A 284 -17.29 10.75 -8.82
N GLU A 285 -16.62 11.72 -9.45
CA GLU A 285 -17.05 12.34 -10.69
C GLU A 285 -16.74 11.46 -11.92
N THR A 286 -15.58 10.80 -11.92
CA THR A 286 -15.10 10.10 -13.12
C THR A 286 -15.19 8.58 -13.02
N GLY A 287 -15.42 8.05 -11.79
CA GLY A 287 -15.30 6.62 -11.54
C GLY A 287 -13.86 6.13 -11.63
N MET A 288 -13.68 4.83 -11.81
CA MET A 288 -12.37 4.17 -11.87
C MET A 288 -11.69 4.42 -13.22
N GLN A 289 -10.48 4.92 -13.18
CA GLN A 289 -9.60 5.21 -14.31
C GLN A 289 -8.34 4.38 -14.23
N ASP A 290 -7.97 3.76 -15.32
CA ASP A 290 -6.79 2.93 -15.45
C ASP A 290 -5.52 3.80 -15.54
N LEU A 291 -4.57 3.58 -14.62
CA LEU A 291 -3.28 4.28 -14.59
C LEU A 291 -2.26 3.74 -15.59
N LYS A 292 -2.53 2.56 -16.15
CA LYS A 292 -1.63 1.82 -17.04
C LYS A 292 -0.37 1.29 -16.32
N THR A 293 0.53 0.72 -17.10
CA THR A 293 1.81 0.19 -16.66
C THR A 293 2.98 1.03 -17.19
N LEU A 294 4.16 0.85 -16.63
CA LEU A 294 5.39 1.32 -17.26
C LEU A 294 5.60 0.61 -18.60
N SER A 295 6.26 1.28 -19.54
CA SER A 295 6.50 0.71 -20.87
C SER A 295 7.13 -0.68 -20.80
N GLY A 296 6.48 -1.66 -21.43
CA GLY A 296 6.89 -3.06 -21.48
C GLY A 296 6.62 -3.86 -20.23
N ASP A 297 5.84 -3.37 -19.28
CA ASP A 297 5.33 -4.11 -18.13
C ASP A 297 3.92 -4.65 -18.41
N ALA A 298 3.51 -5.66 -17.64
CA ALA A 298 2.30 -6.43 -17.83
C ALA A 298 1.20 -6.12 -16.80
N ALA A 299 1.57 -5.56 -15.63
CA ALA A 299 0.64 -5.24 -14.57
C ALA A 299 1.15 -4.07 -13.72
N SER A 300 0.26 -3.40 -12.98
CA SER A 300 0.63 -2.36 -12.03
C SER A 300 -0.28 -2.34 -10.81
N LEU A 301 0.22 -1.79 -9.69
CA LEU A 301 -0.54 -1.57 -8.46
C LEU A 301 -0.24 -0.16 -7.96
N ALA A 302 -1.28 0.64 -7.77
CA ALA A 302 -1.17 1.92 -7.10
C ALA A 302 -1.36 1.71 -5.59
N ILE A 303 -0.37 2.12 -4.78
CA ILE A 303 -0.29 1.80 -3.35
C ILE A 303 -0.52 3.05 -2.50
N GLY A 304 0.05 4.18 -2.89
CA GLY A 304 -0.03 5.43 -2.13
C GLY A 304 -0.48 6.62 -2.98
N ILE A 305 -1.21 7.54 -2.34
CA ILE A 305 -1.67 8.79 -2.93
C ILE A 305 -1.54 9.92 -1.91
N ASN A 306 -1.15 11.12 -2.36
CA ASN A 306 -1.18 12.34 -1.54
C ASN A 306 -2.33 13.28 -1.94
N ASP A 307 -2.49 14.40 -1.19
CA ASP A 307 -3.53 15.40 -1.45
C ASP A 307 -3.31 16.24 -2.73
N SER A 308 -2.21 16.04 -3.44
CA SER A 308 -1.93 16.65 -4.75
C SER A 308 -2.19 15.69 -5.92
N ASP A 309 -2.86 14.56 -5.66
CA ASP A 309 -3.12 13.47 -6.62
C ASP A 309 -1.84 12.92 -7.26
N GLU A 310 -0.74 12.92 -6.49
CA GLU A 310 0.48 12.20 -6.84
C GLU A 310 0.34 10.77 -6.35
N VAL A 311 0.50 9.81 -7.25
CA VAL A 311 0.31 8.38 -6.98
C VAL A 311 1.63 7.65 -7.12
N VAL A 312 1.87 6.70 -6.24
CA VAL A 312 3.05 5.84 -6.27
C VAL A 312 2.66 4.36 -6.14
N GLY A 313 3.52 3.49 -6.62
CA GLY A 313 3.25 2.07 -6.57
C GLY A 313 4.34 1.22 -7.23
N VAL A 314 3.93 0.09 -7.77
CA VAL A 314 4.80 -0.88 -8.43
C VAL A 314 4.24 -1.27 -9.79
N SER A 315 5.10 -1.36 -10.79
CA SER A 315 4.81 -1.92 -12.12
C SER A 315 5.63 -3.19 -12.31
N LEU A 316 5.03 -4.21 -12.91
CA LEU A 316 5.56 -5.57 -13.00
C LEU A 316 5.70 -5.99 -14.45
N ASP A 317 6.85 -6.50 -14.86
CA ASP A 317 6.98 -7.13 -16.17
C ASP A 317 6.32 -8.53 -16.19
N ALA A 318 6.26 -9.18 -17.35
CA ALA A 318 5.67 -10.51 -17.52
C ALA A 318 6.40 -11.62 -16.71
N LYS A 319 7.58 -11.34 -16.15
CA LYS A 319 8.33 -12.24 -15.26
C LYS A 319 8.21 -11.85 -13.79
N PHE A 320 7.35 -10.86 -13.47
CA PHE A 320 7.18 -10.27 -12.13
C PHE A 320 8.41 -9.56 -11.59
N ASN A 321 9.25 -9.00 -12.45
CA ASN A 321 10.30 -8.09 -12.00
C ASN A 321 9.66 -6.72 -11.73
N PRO A 322 9.80 -6.18 -10.49
CA PRO A 322 9.15 -4.95 -10.08
C PRO A 322 9.97 -3.72 -10.42
N ARG A 323 9.26 -2.62 -10.65
CA ARG A 323 9.81 -1.27 -10.72
C ARG A 323 8.90 -0.31 -9.99
N ALA A 324 9.46 0.51 -9.10
CA ALA A 324 8.72 1.59 -8.47
C ALA A 324 8.29 2.62 -9.51
N PHE A 325 7.03 3.06 -9.47
CA PHE A 325 6.53 4.12 -10.33
C PHE A 325 6.05 5.34 -9.56
N TYR A 326 6.05 6.47 -10.25
CA TYR A 326 5.37 7.71 -9.89
C TYR A 326 4.39 8.07 -11.00
N TRP A 327 3.17 8.48 -10.62
CA TRP A 327 2.15 8.92 -11.57
C TRP A 327 1.56 10.27 -11.14
N LYS A 328 1.30 11.12 -12.13
CA LYS A 328 0.60 12.39 -11.95
C LYS A 328 -0.06 12.83 -13.26
N ASN A 329 -1.30 13.33 -13.18
CA ASN A 329 -2.01 13.95 -14.32
C ASN A 329 -2.02 13.08 -15.60
N GLY A 330 -2.19 11.77 -15.48
CA GLY A 330 -2.24 10.83 -16.60
C GLY A 330 -0.87 10.34 -17.10
N GLY A 331 0.23 10.78 -16.50
CA GLY A 331 1.59 10.35 -16.86
C GLY A 331 2.19 9.41 -15.81
N ILE A 332 2.60 8.20 -16.21
CA ILE A 332 3.35 7.25 -15.38
C ILE A 332 4.84 7.29 -15.73
N ALA A 333 5.70 7.27 -14.74
CA ALA A 333 7.16 7.29 -14.90
C ALA A 333 7.85 6.30 -13.97
N ASP A 334 8.91 5.64 -14.45
CA ASP A 334 9.78 4.79 -13.63
C ASP A 334 10.56 5.67 -12.65
N LEU A 335 10.36 5.45 -11.33
CA LEU A 335 11.00 6.25 -10.29
C LEU A 335 12.53 6.14 -10.34
N ASN A 336 13.08 5.02 -10.82
CA ASN A 336 14.52 4.87 -11.05
C ASN A 336 15.06 5.87 -12.07
N THR A 337 14.26 6.27 -13.07
CA THR A 337 14.67 7.28 -14.08
C THR A 337 14.56 8.71 -13.55
N LEU A 338 13.86 8.91 -12.45
CA LEU A 338 13.70 10.21 -11.79
C LEU A 338 14.74 10.45 -10.70
N THR A 339 15.64 9.51 -10.44
CA THR A 339 16.71 9.68 -9.45
C THR A 339 17.79 10.64 -9.95
N ARG A 340 18.30 11.47 -9.04
CA ARG A 340 19.44 12.36 -9.28
C ARG A 340 20.66 11.86 -8.52
N GLU A 341 20.57 11.75 -7.21
CA GLU A 341 21.63 11.22 -6.36
C GLU A 341 21.16 9.89 -5.74
N ASN A 342 21.95 8.85 -5.90
CA ASN A 342 21.70 7.53 -5.36
C ASN A 342 23.05 6.91 -4.95
N PRO A 343 23.65 7.39 -3.85
CA PRO A 343 25.02 7.02 -3.46
C PRO A 343 25.16 5.54 -3.09
N ALA A 344 24.08 4.88 -2.69
CA ALA A 344 24.06 3.44 -2.40
C ALA A 344 23.75 2.58 -3.64
N GLU A 345 23.59 3.18 -4.82
CA GLU A 345 23.25 2.51 -6.09
C GLU A 345 22.04 1.57 -5.98
N LEU A 346 21.07 1.93 -5.15
CA LEU A 346 19.87 1.15 -4.91
C LEU A 346 18.98 1.12 -6.15
N TYR A 347 18.42 -0.04 -6.46
CA TYR A 347 17.37 -0.21 -7.45
C TYR A 347 16.00 -0.21 -6.78
N LEU A 348 15.15 0.77 -7.10
CA LEU A 348 13.86 0.99 -6.46
C LEU A 348 12.82 0.03 -7.03
N ILE A 349 12.37 -0.92 -6.21
CA ILE A 349 11.46 -1.99 -6.62
C ILE A 349 9.99 -1.69 -6.32
N THR A 350 9.69 -1.01 -5.20
CA THR A 350 8.33 -0.56 -4.88
C THR A 350 8.38 0.85 -4.33
N ALA A 351 7.28 1.60 -4.49
CA ALA A 351 7.01 2.82 -3.76
C ALA A 351 5.72 2.63 -2.95
N CYS A 352 5.84 2.66 -1.62
CA CYS A 352 4.76 2.27 -0.71
C CYS A 352 3.90 3.46 -0.27
N SER A 353 4.49 4.63 -0.11
CA SER A 353 3.76 5.81 0.38
C SER A 353 4.41 7.10 -0.13
N ILE A 354 3.58 8.14 -0.24
CA ILE A 354 3.99 9.50 -0.62
C ILE A 354 3.30 10.52 0.28
N ASN A 355 4.05 11.48 0.82
CA ASN A 355 3.47 12.52 1.67
C ASN A 355 3.14 13.81 0.90
N ALA A 356 2.58 14.83 1.60
CA ALA A 356 2.20 16.10 0.98
C ALA A 356 3.38 16.91 0.45
N ARG A 357 4.62 16.62 0.89
CA ARG A 357 5.84 17.25 0.34
C ARG A 357 6.33 16.53 -0.92
N GLY A 358 5.72 15.40 -1.30
CA GLY A 358 6.14 14.54 -2.39
C GLY A 358 7.35 13.66 -2.03
N GLU A 359 7.68 13.50 -0.76
CA GLU A 359 8.64 12.50 -0.30
C GLU A 359 8.03 11.12 -0.43
N ILE A 360 8.79 10.19 -1.02
CA ILE A 360 8.34 8.82 -1.31
C ILE A 360 9.19 7.83 -0.52
N ILE A 361 8.56 6.84 0.08
CA ILE A 361 9.25 5.71 0.70
C ILE A 361 8.90 4.41 0.00
N GLY A 362 9.79 3.43 0.13
CA GLY A 362 9.56 2.11 -0.41
C GLY A 362 10.73 1.17 -0.17
N ILE A 363 10.77 0.11 -0.97
CA ILE A 363 11.78 -0.92 -0.92
C ILE A 363 12.66 -0.84 -2.14
N ALA A 364 13.95 -0.98 -1.92
CA ALA A 364 14.97 -1.07 -2.94
C ALA A 364 15.84 -2.30 -2.71
N VAL A 365 16.64 -2.65 -3.70
CA VAL A 365 17.65 -3.70 -3.60
C VAL A 365 19.02 -3.16 -4.00
N ASP A 366 20.06 -3.63 -3.28
CA ASP A 366 21.43 -3.36 -3.63
C ASP A 366 21.96 -4.34 -4.71
N ALA A 367 23.20 -4.16 -5.15
CA ALA A 367 23.84 -5.04 -6.12
C ALA A 367 24.01 -6.50 -5.62
N GLY A 368 23.99 -6.71 -4.32
CA GLY A 368 24.05 -8.03 -3.67
C GLY A 368 22.67 -8.70 -3.55
N GLY A 369 21.60 -8.01 -3.90
CA GLY A 369 20.21 -8.49 -3.76
C GLY A 369 19.67 -8.40 -2.34
N ASN A 370 20.28 -7.59 -1.46
CA ASN A 370 19.76 -7.30 -0.14
C ASN A 370 18.66 -6.24 -0.22
N SER A 371 17.65 -6.38 0.62
CA SER A 371 16.53 -5.44 0.67
C SER A 371 16.84 -4.27 1.60
N HIS A 372 16.63 -3.05 1.11
CA HIS A 372 16.78 -1.79 1.82
C HIS A 372 15.47 -1.02 1.84
N GLY A 373 15.18 -0.32 2.92
CA GLY A 373 14.23 0.78 2.90
C GLY A 373 14.87 2.00 2.23
N TYR A 374 14.10 2.77 1.48
CA TYR A 374 14.57 4.05 0.94
C TYR A 374 13.59 5.19 1.20
N LEU A 375 14.13 6.40 1.22
CA LEU A 375 13.41 7.66 1.15
C LEU A 375 13.87 8.40 -0.10
N ALA A 376 12.97 8.67 -1.04
CA ALA A 376 13.20 9.54 -2.18
C ALA A 376 12.73 10.97 -1.83
N ALA A 377 13.67 11.87 -1.63
CA ALA A 377 13.43 13.27 -1.27
C ALA A 377 13.39 14.14 -2.54
N PRO A 378 12.30 14.89 -2.81
CA PRO A 378 12.20 15.72 -3.99
C PRO A 378 13.13 16.93 -3.91
N ARG A 379 13.74 17.29 -5.04
CA ARG A 379 14.53 18.53 -5.20
C ARG A 379 13.71 19.64 -5.84
N SER A 380 14.03 20.88 -5.49
CA SER A 380 13.50 22.07 -6.18
C SER A 380 14.15 22.22 -7.55
N SER A 381 13.38 22.63 -8.56
CA SER A 381 13.83 22.85 -9.94
C SER A 381 14.90 23.94 -10.10
N GLU A 382 15.20 24.72 -9.07
CA GLU A 382 16.24 25.74 -9.08
C GLU A 382 17.66 25.15 -8.97
N ASP A 383 17.79 23.89 -8.54
CA ASP A 383 19.07 23.17 -8.38
C ASP A 383 19.43 22.27 -9.58
N ASP A 384 18.58 22.24 -10.62
CA ASP A 384 18.79 21.38 -11.79
C ASP A 384 19.80 21.99 -12.78
N GLY A 385 21.08 21.83 -12.47
CA GLY A 385 22.10 21.80 -13.51
C GLY A 385 21.84 20.60 -14.43
N GLU A 386 22.17 20.76 -15.72
CA GLU A 386 21.96 19.80 -16.82
C GLU A 386 22.43 18.37 -16.46
N SER A 387 21.58 17.60 -15.77
CA SER A 387 21.82 16.19 -15.45
C SER A 387 21.02 15.34 -16.44
N THR A 388 21.71 14.53 -17.23
CA THR A 388 21.07 13.53 -18.09
C THR A 388 20.35 12.52 -17.23
N ALA A 389 19.09 12.22 -17.58
CA ALA A 389 18.33 11.17 -16.90
C ALA A 389 19.12 9.84 -16.94
N PRO A 390 19.16 9.08 -15.83
CA PRO A 390 19.70 7.73 -15.88
C PRO A 390 18.96 6.91 -16.94
N ALA A 391 19.67 6.06 -17.67
CA ALA A 391 19.06 5.16 -18.64
C ALA A 391 18.12 4.19 -17.93
N GLU A 392 17.01 3.80 -18.58
CA GLU A 392 16.15 2.72 -18.10
C GLU A 392 17.00 1.47 -17.81
N ARG A 393 17.06 1.09 -16.56
CA ARG A 393 17.77 -0.12 -16.11
C ARG A 393 16.74 -1.13 -15.66
N ARG A 394 16.72 -2.29 -16.30
CA ARG A 394 15.94 -3.44 -15.81
C ARG A 394 16.87 -4.34 -15.02
N MET A 395 16.47 -4.70 -13.81
CA MET A 395 17.16 -5.68 -12.99
C MET A 395 16.33 -6.95 -12.95
N GLU A 396 16.94 -8.10 -13.28
CA GLU A 396 16.32 -9.38 -12.96
C GLU A 396 16.33 -9.55 -11.44
N SER A 397 15.13 -9.55 -10.86
CA SER A 397 14.99 -9.61 -9.42
C SER A 397 15.45 -10.96 -8.87
N PRO A 398 16.29 -10.99 -7.82
CA PRO A 398 16.58 -12.21 -7.10
C PRO A 398 15.31 -12.91 -6.64
N GLY A 399 15.31 -14.25 -6.54
CA GLY A 399 14.12 -15.02 -6.15
C GLY A 399 13.49 -14.57 -4.83
N LYS A 400 14.30 -14.04 -3.89
CA LYS A 400 13.85 -13.44 -2.63
C LYS A 400 13.01 -12.17 -2.84
N VAL A 401 13.35 -11.33 -3.81
CA VAL A 401 12.62 -10.10 -4.15
C VAL A 401 11.26 -10.45 -4.77
N ARG A 402 11.20 -11.46 -5.63
CA ARG A 402 9.93 -11.96 -6.18
C ARG A 402 9.03 -12.51 -5.07
N ALA A 403 9.59 -13.27 -4.13
CA ALA A 403 8.86 -13.77 -2.98
C ALA A 403 8.33 -12.63 -2.09
N LEU A 404 9.14 -11.56 -1.92
CA LEU A 404 8.73 -10.36 -1.19
C LEU A 404 7.53 -9.67 -1.84
N ILE A 405 7.59 -9.49 -3.16
CA ILE A 405 6.51 -8.88 -3.91
C ILE A 405 5.28 -9.76 -3.91
N GLN A 406 5.43 -11.06 -4.13
CA GLN A 406 4.33 -12.02 -4.00
C GLN A 406 3.72 -12.00 -2.60
N HIS A 407 4.51 -11.72 -1.58
CA HIS A 407 4.04 -11.53 -0.22
C HIS A 407 3.31 -10.19 -0.02
N GLN A 408 3.81 -9.09 -0.56
CA GLN A 408 3.11 -7.79 -0.57
C GLN A 408 1.83 -7.85 -1.39
N LEU A 409 1.86 -8.66 -2.46
CA LEU A 409 0.73 -8.95 -3.33
C LEU A 409 -0.10 -10.13 -2.81
N ARG A 410 -0.18 -10.35 -1.50
CA ARG A 410 -0.95 -11.45 -0.89
C ARG A 410 -2.35 -11.63 -1.48
N PHE A 411 -2.85 -10.62 -2.15
CA PHE A 411 -4.18 -10.52 -2.72
C PHE A 411 -4.19 -10.54 -4.25
N VAL A 412 -3.03 -10.70 -4.91
CA VAL A 412 -2.95 -10.62 -6.38
C VAL A 412 -2.90 -11.99 -7.00
N HIS A 413 -3.92 -12.28 -7.80
CA HIS A 413 -4.02 -13.49 -8.59
C HIS A 413 -3.26 -13.31 -9.90
N LEU A 414 -2.06 -13.89 -9.96
CA LEU A 414 -1.31 -13.98 -11.20
C LEU A 414 -1.24 -15.42 -11.64
N ALA A 415 -1.94 -15.73 -12.72
CA ALA A 415 -1.73 -17.00 -13.39
C ALA A 415 -0.25 -17.10 -13.79
N PRO A 416 0.45 -18.23 -13.55
CA PRO A 416 1.76 -18.43 -14.11
C PRO A 416 1.63 -18.35 -15.62
N ALA A 417 2.50 -17.57 -16.27
CA ALA A 417 2.61 -17.56 -17.71
C ALA A 417 2.81 -19.01 -18.20
N PRO A 418 2.17 -19.42 -19.30
CA PRO A 418 2.26 -20.76 -19.84
C PRO A 418 3.69 -21.17 -20.21
#